data_f9c4abb173332bfaf62ba589d02ba7fc
#
_entry.id   f9c4abb173332bfaf62ba589d02ba7fc
#
_cell.length_a   1.000
_cell.length_b   1.000
_cell.length_c   1.000
_cell.angle_alpha   90.00
_cell.angle_beta   90.00
_cell.angle_gamma   90.00
#
_symmetry.space_group_name_H-M   'P 1'
#
loop_
_entity.id
_entity.type
_entity.pdbx_description
1 polymer ?
#
loop_
_entity_poly.entity_id
_entity_poly.type
_entity_poly.pdbx_seq_one_letter_code
_entity_poly.pdbx_strand_id
1 'polypeptide(L)'
;MAKIVVLGAGLSGLASAALLAQAGHEVTVLEKNNWLGGKSRRIELAGQRMDTGPALVTFPEVWQQFLDTFDSLGTARSKEHADLNFTKLKEVGRYYLRNHVTDLPVKPEHHWYKAWQQFSEEHDALTPAISKLLTSHPLDPSALPALGKMAKVYGLRLTTSSYIRSLAYMPQALKEVISIHTLNAGVSPNRTLALYASMTAAMASQGISVPVGGVNEIALALSRLAVAAGAKIELGVSVTSIGHRSVATENGSYGFYHLVSSLDPGVLKALQTGKPNRLAKHRSCSGVAIYAVLKESLPSDVVTHSVIMPDDADQLHSSLDKAVPPEQTMTFVNYYRAGEIYPNTKDTVAVLITAPADGKKHDLNSEWVRNELDRVSQKLGLKVAIDELFEAYEVLNPDYFAQFGAAGGALYGATTPLWQSGPFHNPQYHNPLRPRLWRVGASVHPGGGIPAVLGGTLIATRAMLRKIGKPKK
;
A
#
# COMPACT_ATOMS: atom_id res chain seq x y z
N MET A 1 -10.31 -0.93 -31.99
CA MET A 1 -9.71 -0.01 -31.00
C MET A 1 -10.83 0.56 -30.14
N ALA A 2 -10.75 0.49 -28.81
CA ALA A 2 -11.73 1.07 -27.89
C ALA A 2 -11.16 2.34 -27.26
N LYS A 3 -12.03 3.33 -27.03
CA LYS A 3 -11.70 4.54 -26.30
C LYS A 3 -11.93 4.30 -24.80
N ILE A 4 -10.89 4.43 -24.00
CA ILE A 4 -10.89 4.10 -22.56
C ILE A 4 -10.47 5.34 -21.78
N VAL A 5 -11.29 5.70 -20.79
CA VAL A 5 -10.92 6.72 -19.79
C VAL A 5 -10.55 6.02 -18.50
N VAL A 6 -9.43 6.43 -17.90
CA VAL A 6 -8.95 5.95 -16.61
C VAL A 6 -9.06 7.11 -15.61
N LEU A 7 -9.73 6.86 -14.48
CA LEU A 7 -9.89 7.84 -13.40
C LEU A 7 -8.84 7.63 -12.32
N GLY A 8 -7.99 8.63 -12.15
CA GLY A 8 -6.90 8.67 -11.20
C GLY A 8 -5.57 8.14 -11.73
N ALA A 9 -4.49 8.92 -11.51
CA ALA A 9 -3.11 8.58 -11.85
C ALA A 9 -2.33 8.00 -10.65
N GLY A 10 -3.02 7.26 -9.77
CA GLY A 10 -2.36 6.39 -8.79
C GLY A 10 -1.73 5.16 -9.45
N LEU A 11 -0.98 4.36 -8.71
CA LEU A 11 -0.25 3.19 -9.24
C LEU A 11 -1.13 2.28 -10.11
N SER A 12 -2.35 1.94 -9.66
CA SER A 12 -3.26 1.07 -10.40
C SER A 12 -3.82 1.70 -11.67
N GLY A 13 -4.10 3.01 -11.64
CA GLY A 13 -4.57 3.75 -12.80
C GLY A 13 -3.51 3.82 -13.89
N LEU A 14 -2.27 4.19 -13.51
CA LEU A 14 -1.12 4.24 -14.40
C LEU A 14 -0.78 2.86 -14.97
N ALA A 15 -0.75 1.83 -14.12
CA ALA A 15 -0.51 0.46 -14.56
C ALA A 15 -1.59 -0.05 -15.54
N SER A 16 -2.87 0.26 -15.28
CA SER A 16 -3.96 -0.07 -16.20
C SER A 16 -3.80 0.66 -17.55
N ALA A 17 -3.47 1.94 -17.50
CA ALA A 17 -3.27 2.76 -18.70
C ALA A 17 -2.13 2.22 -19.56
N ALA A 18 -1.00 1.86 -18.91
CA ALA A 18 0.14 1.27 -19.61
C ALA A 18 -0.24 -0.03 -20.33
N LEU A 19 -0.89 -0.97 -19.65
CA LEU A 19 -1.27 -2.26 -20.25
C LEU A 19 -2.32 -2.12 -21.37
N LEU A 20 -3.33 -1.26 -21.17
CA LEU A 20 -4.39 -1.08 -22.15
C LEU A 20 -3.92 -0.32 -23.39
N ALA A 21 -3.09 0.70 -23.23
CA ALA A 21 -2.48 1.41 -24.35
C ALA A 21 -1.51 0.51 -25.12
N GLN A 22 -0.67 -0.27 -24.41
CA GLN A 22 0.24 -1.24 -25.01
C GLN A 22 -0.52 -2.33 -25.82
N ALA A 23 -1.74 -2.67 -25.41
CA ALA A 23 -2.62 -3.55 -26.16
C ALA A 23 -3.26 -2.88 -27.39
N GLY A 24 -3.00 -1.60 -27.65
CA GLY A 24 -3.46 -0.86 -28.83
C GLY A 24 -4.79 -0.12 -28.66
N HIS A 25 -5.28 0.11 -27.45
CA HIS A 25 -6.46 0.93 -27.21
C HIS A 25 -6.10 2.41 -27.06
N GLU A 26 -7.07 3.30 -27.35
CA GLU A 26 -6.96 4.73 -27.07
C GLU A 26 -7.23 4.97 -25.58
N VAL A 27 -6.22 5.41 -24.82
CA VAL A 27 -6.33 5.56 -23.37
C VAL A 27 -6.04 6.99 -22.96
N THR A 28 -6.95 7.58 -22.14
CA THR A 28 -6.76 8.87 -21.48
C THR A 28 -6.90 8.70 -19.97
N VAL A 29 -5.90 9.10 -19.21
CA VAL A 29 -5.91 9.14 -17.74
C VAL A 29 -6.28 10.56 -17.32
N LEU A 30 -7.26 10.69 -16.40
CA LEU A 30 -7.66 11.96 -15.80
C LEU A 30 -7.29 11.95 -14.32
N GLU A 31 -6.46 12.90 -13.90
CA GLU A 31 -6.02 13.07 -12.52
C GLU A 31 -6.32 14.49 -12.04
N LYS A 32 -6.99 14.60 -10.88
CA LYS A 32 -7.38 15.90 -10.31
C LYS A 32 -6.20 16.70 -9.78
N ASN A 33 -5.15 16.04 -9.35
CA ASN A 33 -3.95 16.69 -8.81
C ASN A 33 -2.94 17.00 -9.93
N ASN A 34 -1.98 17.86 -9.61
CA ASN A 34 -0.86 18.20 -10.49
C ASN A 34 0.34 17.25 -10.32
N TRP A 35 0.15 16.08 -9.70
CA TRP A 35 1.19 15.08 -9.48
C TRP A 35 0.68 13.67 -9.76
N LEU A 36 1.62 12.76 -10.05
CA LEU A 36 1.41 11.33 -10.27
C LEU A 36 1.59 10.54 -8.97
N GLY A 37 1.10 9.30 -8.97
CA GLY A 37 1.34 8.32 -7.90
C GLY A 37 0.22 8.23 -6.85
N GLY A 38 -0.73 9.18 -6.82
CA GLY A 38 -1.82 9.19 -5.85
C GLY A 38 -1.28 9.32 -4.42
N LYS A 39 -1.44 8.28 -3.58
CA LYS A 39 -0.91 8.27 -2.20
C LYS A 39 0.61 8.09 -2.14
N SER A 40 1.25 7.59 -3.21
CA SER A 40 2.70 7.48 -3.36
C SER A 40 3.22 8.65 -4.18
N ARG A 41 3.11 9.86 -3.63
CA ARG A 41 3.61 11.09 -4.27
C ARG A 41 4.99 11.47 -3.75
N ARG A 42 5.71 12.29 -4.49
CA ARG A 42 6.92 12.97 -4.03
C ARG A 42 6.58 14.34 -3.47
N ILE A 43 7.19 14.69 -2.36
CA ILE A 43 7.22 16.05 -1.78
C ILE A 43 8.66 16.55 -1.72
N GLU A 44 8.81 17.86 -1.66
CA GLU A 44 10.11 18.52 -1.50
C GLU A 44 10.00 19.51 -0.34
N LEU A 45 10.89 19.37 0.65
CA LEU A 45 10.98 20.22 1.83
C LEU A 45 12.41 20.69 1.98
N ALA A 46 12.63 22.00 2.13
CA ALA A 46 13.95 22.62 2.25
C ALA A 46 14.96 22.07 1.21
N GLY A 47 14.52 21.87 -0.05
CA GLY A 47 15.33 21.33 -1.13
C GLY A 47 15.66 19.83 -1.03
N GLN A 48 15.07 19.10 -0.09
CA GLN A 48 15.24 17.65 0.07
C GLN A 48 13.99 16.91 -0.40
N ARG A 49 14.18 15.78 -1.10
CA ARG A 49 13.11 14.95 -1.63
C ARG A 49 12.69 13.87 -0.63
N MET A 50 11.39 13.65 -0.52
CA MET A 50 10.79 12.54 0.22
C MET A 50 9.57 12.01 -0.51
N ASP A 51 9.33 10.71 -0.39
CA ASP A 51 8.13 10.09 -0.96
C ASP A 51 7.11 9.82 0.15
N THR A 52 5.86 10.11 -0.12
CA THR A 52 4.75 9.81 0.79
C THR A 52 4.20 8.40 0.51
N GLY A 53 3.46 7.84 1.47
CA GLY A 53 2.81 6.53 1.31
C GLY A 53 3.73 5.36 1.65
N PRO A 54 3.82 4.31 0.79
CA PRO A 54 4.64 3.15 1.08
C PRO A 54 6.12 3.51 1.17
N ALA A 55 6.80 2.96 2.17
CA ALA A 55 8.24 3.20 2.37
C ALA A 55 9.13 2.15 1.68
N LEU A 56 8.55 1.03 1.25
CA LEU A 56 9.29 -0.12 0.75
C LEU A 56 8.48 -0.93 -0.27
N VAL A 57 9.19 -1.78 -1.02
CA VAL A 57 8.62 -2.73 -2.00
C VAL A 57 8.88 -4.14 -1.53
N THR A 58 7.84 -4.94 -1.52
CA THR A 58 7.86 -6.39 -1.27
C THR A 58 7.40 -7.14 -2.52
N PHE A 59 7.67 -8.45 -2.59
CA PHE A 59 7.27 -9.30 -3.72
C PHE A 59 7.69 -8.74 -5.09
N PRO A 60 9.00 -8.60 -5.34
CA PRO A 60 9.52 -8.01 -6.58
C PRO A 60 9.08 -8.79 -7.84
N GLU A 61 8.71 -10.07 -7.69
CA GLU A 61 8.20 -10.89 -8.78
C GLU A 61 6.90 -10.33 -9.37
N VAL A 62 6.08 -9.64 -8.57
CA VAL A 62 4.84 -9.02 -9.07
C VAL A 62 5.16 -7.85 -10.01
N TRP A 63 6.20 -7.06 -9.68
CA TRP A 63 6.70 -6.02 -10.57
C TRP A 63 7.24 -6.62 -11.87
N GLN A 64 8.08 -7.64 -11.77
CA GLN A 64 8.61 -8.31 -12.97
C GLN A 64 7.49 -8.89 -13.84
N GLN A 65 6.49 -9.56 -13.24
CA GLN A 65 5.33 -10.09 -13.96
C GLN A 65 4.51 -8.98 -14.64
N PHE A 66 4.46 -7.78 -14.06
CA PHE A 66 3.84 -6.63 -14.69
C PHE A 66 4.62 -6.20 -15.94
N LEU A 67 5.94 -6.09 -15.87
CA LEU A 67 6.81 -5.73 -17.00
C LEU A 67 6.72 -6.77 -18.12
N ASP A 68 6.80 -8.07 -17.80
CA ASP A 68 6.67 -9.16 -18.78
C ASP A 68 5.30 -9.12 -19.47
N THR A 69 4.24 -8.82 -18.70
CA THR A 69 2.90 -8.68 -19.28
C THR A 69 2.83 -7.48 -20.22
N PHE A 70 3.40 -6.35 -19.84
CA PHE A 70 3.47 -5.16 -20.68
C PHE A 70 4.18 -5.48 -21.99
N ASP A 71 5.38 -6.08 -21.94
CA ASP A 71 6.18 -6.42 -23.12
C ASP A 71 5.48 -7.42 -24.08
N SER A 72 4.62 -8.29 -23.53
CA SER A 72 3.84 -9.26 -24.29
C SER A 72 2.65 -8.67 -25.06
N LEU A 73 2.22 -7.44 -24.72
CA LEU A 73 1.01 -6.85 -25.27
C LEU A 73 1.24 -6.03 -26.55
N GLY A 74 2.42 -5.44 -26.72
CA GLY A 74 2.69 -4.54 -27.85
C GLY A 74 4.17 -4.37 -28.17
N THR A 75 4.54 -3.21 -28.70
CA THR A 75 5.88 -2.95 -29.24
C THR A 75 6.81 -2.13 -28.36
N ALA A 76 6.26 -1.29 -27.47
CA ALA A 76 7.09 -0.58 -26.48
C ALA A 76 7.74 -1.59 -25.53
N ARG A 77 8.96 -1.31 -25.07
CA ARG A 77 9.73 -2.22 -24.22
C ARG A 77 9.89 -1.66 -22.83
N SER A 78 9.59 -2.47 -21.82
CA SER A 78 9.67 -2.07 -20.42
C SER A 78 11.08 -1.65 -20.02
N LYS A 79 12.11 -2.33 -20.53
CA LYS A 79 13.51 -2.03 -20.25
C LYS A 79 13.93 -0.59 -20.64
N GLU A 80 13.27 0.00 -21.64
CA GLU A 80 13.60 1.35 -22.11
C GLU A 80 12.93 2.45 -21.26
N HIS A 81 11.86 2.13 -20.53
CA HIS A 81 11.01 3.12 -19.87
C HIS A 81 10.83 2.91 -18.37
N ALA A 82 11.13 1.71 -17.88
CA ALA A 82 10.90 1.32 -16.48
C ALA A 82 12.13 0.62 -15.86
N ASP A 83 13.32 1.00 -16.31
CA ASP A 83 14.57 0.52 -15.67
C ASP A 83 14.69 1.18 -14.30
N LEU A 84 14.44 0.38 -13.27
CA LEU A 84 14.51 0.78 -11.86
C LEU A 84 15.61 0.01 -11.15
N ASN A 85 16.53 0.73 -10.56
CA ASN A 85 17.53 0.16 -9.67
C ASN A 85 16.95 0.10 -8.26
N PHE A 86 17.06 -1.06 -7.61
CA PHE A 86 16.56 -1.29 -6.26
C PHE A 86 17.71 -1.48 -5.29
N THR A 87 17.66 -0.76 -4.18
CA THR A 87 18.52 -1.00 -3.01
C THR A 87 17.82 -2.00 -2.11
N LYS A 88 18.43 -3.17 -1.91
CA LYS A 88 17.95 -4.16 -0.94
C LYS A 88 18.40 -3.74 0.47
N LEU A 89 17.44 -3.68 1.39
CA LEU A 89 17.74 -3.37 2.79
C LEU A 89 18.18 -4.63 3.55
N LYS A 90 18.99 -4.45 4.58
CA LYS A 90 19.53 -5.56 5.39
C LYS A 90 18.49 -6.19 6.30
N GLU A 91 17.55 -5.38 6.79
CA GLU A 91 16.47 -5.77 7.68
C GLU A 91 15.12 -5.25 7.16
N VAL A 92 14.06 -5.97 7.47
CA VAL A 92 12.68 -5.50 7.26
C VAL A 92 12.38 -4.33 8.19
N GLY A 93 12.91 -4.39 9.40
CA GLY A 93 12.83 -3.35 10.39
C GLY A 93 13.37 -3.80 11.75
N ARG A 94 13.60 -2.81 12.62
CA ARG A 94 13.89 -3.00 14.03
C ARG A 94 12.66 -2.69 14.86
N TYR A 95 12.25 -3.65 15.69
CA TYR A 95 11.00 -3.61 16.47
C TYR A 95 11.32 -3.35 17.94
N TYR A 96 10.70 -2.31 18.48
CA TYR A 96 10.79 -1.90 19.87
C TYR A 96 9.46 -2.22 20.55
N LEU A 97 9.43 -3.26 21.39
CA LEU A 97 8.24 -3.71 22.11
C LEU A 97 8.55 -3.85 23.59
N ARG A 98 7.99 -3.00 24.44
CA ARG A 98 8.27 -2.98 25.88
C ARG A 98 9.78 -2.92 26.13
N ASN A 99 10.36 -3.95 26.76
CA ASN A 99 11.81 -4.05 27.02
C ASN A 99 12.55 -4.91 25.96
N HIS A 100 11.87 -5.29 24.87
CA HIS A 100 12.48 -6.09 23.80
C HIS A 100 12.81 -5.23 22.60
N VAL A 101 13.99 -5.51 22.01
CA VAL A 101 14.39 -4.97 20.71
C VAL A 101 14.79 -6.15 19.84
N THR A 102 14.23 -6.27 18.66
CA THR A 102 14.58 -7.32 17.70
C THR A 102 14.53 -6.79 16.28
N ASP A 103 15.44 -7.28 15.46
CA ASP A 103 15.35 -7.08 14.01
C ASP A 103 14.52 -8.20 13.37
N LEU A 104 13.93 -7.96 12.21
CA LEU A 104 13.43 -9.00 11.32
C LEU A 104 14.24 -9.00 10.02
N PRO A 105 14.80 -10.14 9.61
CA PRO A 105 14.77 -11.45 10.29
C PRO A 105 15.45 -11.41 11.67
N VAL A 106 14.95 -12.24 12.60
CA VAL A 106 15.54 -12.32 13.95
C VAL A 106 16.97 -12.88 13.84
N LYS A 107 17.92 -12.21 14.46
CA LYS A 107 19.35 -12.58 14.39
C LYS A 107 19.68 -13.80 15.25
N PRO A 108 20.72 -14.60 14.87
CA PRO A 108 21.08 -15.84 15.57
C PRO A 108 21.37 -15.68 17.07
N GLU A 109 21.91 -14.55 17.48
CA GLU A 109 22.24 -14.23 18.88
C GLU A 109 21.03 -13.87 19.73
N HIS A 110 19.88 -13.62 19.12
CA HIS A 110 18.66 -13.23 19.84
C HIS A 110 17.97 -14.47 20.43
N HIS A 111 17.44 -14.36 21.65
CA HIS A 111 16.79 -15.48 22.34
C HIS A 111 15.50 -15.99 21.67
N TRP A 112 14.92 -15.22 20.71
CA TRP A 112 13.78 -15.66 19.89
C TRP A 112 14.21 -16.39 18.60
N TYR A 113 15.51 -16.51 18.31
CA TYR A 113 16.00 -17.02 17.02
C TYR A 113 15.42 -18.40 16.66
N LYS A 114 15.43 -19.35 17.60
CA LYS A 114 14.92 -20.71 17.33
C LYS A 114 13.44 -20.70 16.96
N ALA A 115 12.61 -19.92 17.66
CA ALA A 115 11.20 -19.79 17.36
C ALA A 115 10.96 -19.09 16.01
N TRP A 116 11.75 -18.07 15.70
CA TRP A 116 11.73 -17.40 14.40
C TRP A 116 12.14 -18.33 13.28
N GLN A 117 13.22 -19.09 13.45
CA GLN A 117 13.73 -20.03 12.43
C GLN A 117 12.66 -21.07 12.08
N GLN A 118 12.06 -21.71 13.09
CA GLN A 118 10.97 -22.67 12.86
C GLN A 118 9.79 -22.03 12.10
N PHE A 119 9.39 -20.82 12.49
CA PHE A 119 8.31 -20.09 11.83
C PHE A 119 8.68 -19.74 10.38
N SER A 120 9.89 -19.23 10.16
CA SER A 120 10.38 -18.82 8.84
C SER A 120 10.46 -20.00 7.87
N GLU A 121 11.04 -21.13 8.29
CA GLU A 121 11.13 -22.35 7.48
C GLU A 121 9.74 -22.86 7.03
N GLU A 122 8.74 -22.83 7.91
CA GLU A 122 7.37 -23.24 7.60
C GLU A 122 6.71 -22.30 6.60
N HIS A 123 6.93 -20.98 6.74
CA HIS A 123 6.20 -19.96 6.00
C HIS A 123 6.88 -19.48 4.72
N ASP A 124 8.21 -19.57 4.61
CA ASP A 124 8.95 -19.21 3.41
C ASP A 124 8.54 -20.06 2.20
N ALA A 125 8.26 -21.33 2.44
CA ALA A 125 7.74 -22.24 1.42
C ALA A 125 6.38 -21.80 0.81
N LEU A 126 5.67 -20.88 1.47
CA LEU A 126 4.40 -20.33 1.00
C LEU A 126 4.57 -19.09 0.10
N THR A 127 5.76 -18.49 0.05
CA THR A 127 6.01 -17.26 -0.73
C THR A 127 5.60 -17.37 -2.19
N PRO A 128 5.93 -18.45 -2.95
CA PRO A 128 5.46 -18.57 -4.33
C PRO A 128 3.94 -18.72 -4.43
N ALA A 129 3.30 -19.34 -3.43
CA ALA A 129 1.86 -19.45 -3.38
C ALA A 129 1.18 -18.10 -3.11
N ILE A 130 1.75 -17.28 -2.23
CA ILE A 130 1.28 -15.91 -1.97
C ILE A 130 1.39 -15.07 -3.22
N SER A 131 2.55 -15.04 -3.88
CA SER A 131 2.78 -14.31 -5.14
C SER A 131 1.79 -14.74 -6.23
N LYS A 132 1.51 -16.04 -6.34
CA LYS A 132 0.50 -16.57 -7.25
C LYS A 132 -0.91 -16.07 -6.94
N LEU A 133 -1.31 -16.05 -5.67
CA LEU A 133 -2.62 -15.55 -5.24
C LEU A 133 -2.77 -14.04 -5.45
N LEU A 134 -1.70 -13.27 -5.29
CA LEU A 134 -1.70 -11.83 -5.55
C LEU A 134 -1.99 -11.50 -7.03
N THR A 135 -1.65 -12.39 -7.97
CA THR A 135 -1.71 -12.14 -9.42
C THR A 135 -2.71 -13.04 -10.16
N SER A 136 -3.46 -13.88 -9.43
CA SER A 136 -4.48 -14.78 -9.99
C SER A 136 -5.89 -14.32 -9.63
N HIS A 137 -6.82 -14.47 -10.59
CA HIS A 137 -8.24 -14.28 -10.26
C HIS A 137 -8.65 -15.34 -9.21
N PRO A 138 -9.45 -14.97 -8.19
CA PRO A 138 -9.84 -15.90 -7.12
C PRO A 138 -10.53 -17.18 -7.58
N LEU A 139 -11.18 -17.17 -8.76
CA LEU A 139 -11.83 -18.33 -9.38
C LEU A 139 -10.95 -19.01 -10.44
N ASP A 140 -9.68 -18.65 -10.54
CA ASP A 140 -8.77 -19.27 -11.49
C ASP A 140 -8.36 -20.65 -10.97
N PRO A 141 -8.65 -21.76 -11.69
CA PRO A 141 -8.25 -23.10 -11.27
C PRO A 141 -6.74 -23.24 -11.03
N SER A 142 -5.92 -22.43 -11.71
CA SER A 142 -4.47 -22.43 -11.50
C SER A 142 -4.03 -21.94 -10.11
N ALA A 143 -4.93 -21.35 -9.32
CA ALA A 143 -4.69 -20.97 -7.94
C ALA A 143 -4.93 -22.12 -6.92
N LEU A 144 -5.60 -23.22 -7.31
CA LEU A 144 -5.93 -24.33 -6.42
C LEU A 144 -4.71 -24.96 -5.72
N PRO A 145 -3.58 -25.20 -6.39
CA PRO A 145 -2.38 -25.71 -5.71
C PRO A 145 -1.85 -24.76 -4.63
N ALA A 146 -1.91 -23.43 -4.88
CA ALA A 146 -1.52 -22.43 -3.90
C ALA A 146 -2.45 -22.43 -2.68
N LEU A 147 -3.77 -22.49 -2.91
CA LEU A 147 -4.76 -22.62 -1.83
C LEU A 147 -4.58 -23.90 -1.03
N GLY A 148 -4.26 -25.04 -1.69
CA GLY A 148 -3.97 -26.31 -1.03
C GLY A 148 -2.75 -26.24 -0.10
N LYS A 149 -1.68 -25.55 -0.51
CA LYS A 149 -0.51 -25.29 0.36
C LYS A 149 -0.89 -24.46 1.58
N MET A 150 -1.68 -23.40 1.39
CA MET A 150 -2.19 -22.56 2.48
C MET A 150 -3.03 -23.37 3.48
N ALA A 151 -3.95 -24.21 2.97
CA ALA A 151 -4.80 -25.02 3.80
C ALA A 151 -4.02 -26.03 4.67
N LYS A 152 -2.88 -26.56 4.19
CA LYS A 152 -1.99 -27.43 4.97
C LYS A 152 -1.38 -26.71 6.18
N VAL A 153 -0.97 -25.46 6.02
CA VAL A 153 -0.32 -24.66 7.09
C VAL A 153 -1.35 -24.12 8.07
N TYR A 154 -2.43 -23.53 7.58
CA TYR A 154 -3.38 -22.84 8.45
C TYR A 154 -4.48 -23.76 9.00
N GLY A 155 -4.77 -24.88 8.33
CA GLY A 155 -5.87 -25.77 8.67
C GLY A 155 -7.22 -25.02 8.63
N LEU A 156 -7.98 -25.10 9.71
CA LEU A 156 -9.26 -24.39 9.85
C LEU A 156 -9.14 -22.97 10.45
N ARG A 157 -7.92 -22.48 10.66
CA ARG A 157 -7.67 -21.16 11.26
C ARG A 157 -7.72 -20.08 10.19
N LEU A 158 -8.85 -19.39 10.10
CA LEU A 158 -9.09 -18.44 9.04
C LEU A 158 -8.45 -17.06 9.30
N THR A 159 -8.24 -16.68 10.57
CA THR A 159 -7.70 -15.37 10.92
C THR A 159 -6.24 -15.43 11.34
N THR A 160 -5.51 -14.33 11.13
CA THR A 160 -4.14 -14.18 11.63
C THR A 160 -4.07 -14.43 13.13
N SER A 161 -4.99 -13.85 13.91
CA SER A 161 -5.05 -14.02 15.36
C SER A 161 -5.26 -15.48 15.77
N SER A 162 -6.20 -16.21 15.13
CA SER A 162 -6.46 -17.61 15.48
C SER A 162 -5.28 -18.52 15.15
N TYR A 163 -4.57 -18.21 14.07
CA TYR A 163 -3.38 -18.95 13.65
C TYR A 163 -2.20 -18.68 14.59
N ILE A 164 -1.83 -17.42 14.76
CA ILE A 164 -0.66 -17.03 15.58
C ILE A 164 -0.81 -17.50 17.02
N ARG A 165 -2.02 -17.42 17.62
CA ARG A 165 -2.26 -17.96 18.97
C ARG A 165 -2.02 -19.46 19.07
N SER A 166 -2.22 -20.22 17.99
CA SER A 166 -2.01 -21.67 17.99
C SER A 166 -0.54 -22.10 17.98
N LEU A 167 0.40 -21.18 17.71
CA LEU A 167 1.84 -21.46 17.68
C LEU A 167 2.39 -21.53 19.10
N ALA A 168 2.29 -22.70 19.75
CA ALA A 168 2.69 -22.88 21.15
C ALA A 168 4.19 -22.64 21.40
N TYR A 169 5.04 -22.90 20.40
CA TYR A 169 6.50 -22.73 20.50
C TYR A 169 6.93 -21.26 20.45
N MET A 170 6.07 -20.35 19.99
CA MET A 170 6.44 -18.96 19.73
C MET A 170 6.21 -18.11 20.98
N PRO A 171 7.21 -17.33 21.43
CA PRO A 171 7.07 -16.34 22.53
C PRO A 171 5.98 -15.30 22.22
N GLN A 172 5.23 -14.91 23.25
CA GLN A 172 4.12 -13.96 23.10
C GLN A 172 4.54 -12.65 22.43
N ALA A 173 5.66 -12.08 22.85
CA ALA A 173 6.17 -10.84 22.26
C ALA A 173 6.50 -10.99 20.75
N LEU A 174 7.05 -12.12 20.32
CA LEU A 174 7.28 -12.38 18.89
C LEU A 174 5.96 -12.56 18.12
N LYS A 175 4.94 -13.17 18.74
CA LYS A 175 3.57 -13.22 18.16
C LYS A 175 3.01 -11.83 17.90
N GLU A 176 3.23 -10.90 18.82
CA GLU A 176 2.80 -9.51 18.68
C GLU A 176 3.56 -8.81 17.55
N VAL A 177 4.89 -8.98 17.46
CA VAL A 177 5.71 -8.44 16.37
C VAL A 177 5.23 -8.94 15.00
N ILE A 178 4.88 -10.22 14.87
CA ILE A 178 4.34 -10.74 13.62
C ILE A 178 2.93 -10.21 13.34
N SER A 179 2.09 -10.15 14.36
CA SER A 179 0.67 -9.76 14.23
C SER A 179 0.49 -8.29 13.92
N ILE A 180 1.40 -7.40 14.35
CA ILE A 180 1.28 -5.95 14.12
C ILE A 180 1.26 -5.61 12.63
N HIS A 181 1.86 -6.45 11.79
CA HIS A 181 1.87 -6.27 10.34
C HIS A 181 0.48 -6.33 9.68
N THR A 182 -0.55 -6.78 10.40
CA THR A 182 -1.94 -6.68 9.91
C THR A 182 -2.40 -5.23 9.73
N LEU A 183 -1.76 -4.28 10.39
CA LEU A 183 -1.98 -2.85 10.17
C LEU A 183 -1.51 -2.38 8.79
N ASN A 184 -0.69 -3.15 8.08
CA ASN A 184 -0.41 -2.93 6.66
C ASN A 184 -1.64 -3.17 5.76
N ALA A 185 -2.68 -3.86 6.28
CA ALA A 185 -4.02 -3.91 5.71
C ALA A 185 -5.00 -2.96 6.43
N GLY A 186 -4.54 -2.25 7.44
CA GLY A 186 -5.29 -1.26 8.19
C GLY A 186 -6.32 -1.82 9.17
N VAL A 187 -6.21 -3.09 9.56
CA VAL A 187 -7.18 -3.76 10.44
C VAL A 187 -6.50 -4.70 11.44
N SER A 188 -7.26 -5.11 12.47
CA SER A 188 -6.76 -6.00 13.51
C SER A 188 -6.48 -7.43 13.02
N PRO A 189 -5.64 -8.22 13.73
CA PRO A 189 -5.37 -9.62 13.41
C PRO A 189 -6.60 -10.53 13.39
N ASN A 190 -7.66 -10.15 14.11
CA ASN A 190 -8.94 -10.87 14.10
C ASN A 190 -9.74 -10.67 12.81
N ARG A 191 -9.42 -9.63 12.03
CA ARG A 191 -10.12 -9.22 10.81
C ARG A 191 -9.29 -9.42 9.56
N THR A 192 -8.10 -10.02 9.66
CA THR A 192 -7.23 -10.38 8.54
C THR A 192 -7.16 -11.88 8.36
N LEU A 193 -6.97 -12.32 7.11
CA LEU A 193 -6.75 -13.73 6.78
C LEU A 193 -5.44 -14.24 7.39
N ALA A 194 -5.39 -15.52 7.75
CA ALA A 194 -4.21 -16.16 8.35
C ALA A 194 -2.94 -16.01 7.50
N LEU A 195 -3.06 -15.87 6.17
CA LEU A 195 -1.93 -15.66 5.27
C LEU A 195 -1.10 -14.41 5.58
N TYR A 196 -1.66 -13.41 6.31
CA TYR A 196 -0.90 -12.24 6.75
C TYR A 196 0.25 -12.60 7.71
N ALA A 197 0.13 -13.69 8.46
CA ALA A 197 1.25 -14.21 9.26
C ALA A 197 2.44 -14.59 8.37
N SER A 198 2.20 -15.27 7.24
CA SER A 198 3.28 -15.66 6.30
C SER A 198 3.89 -14.49 5.56
N MET A 199 3.16 -13.39 5.39
CA MET A 199 3.73 -12.21 4.72
C MET A 199 4.94 -11.66 5.48
N THR A 200 4.95 -11.75 6.81
CA THR A 200 6.09 -11.31 7.63
C THR A 200 7.33 -12.18 7.38
N ALA A 201 7.17 -13.50 7.30
CA ALA A 201 8.27 -14.41 6.97
C ALA A 201 8.76 -14.17 5.53
N ALA A 202 7.84 -14.07 4.56
CA ALA A 202 8.16 -13.81 3.16
C ALA A 202 8.93 -12.48 2.97
N MET A 203 8.54 -11.43 3.67
CA MET A 203 9.28 -10.16 3.65
C MET A 203 10.71 -10.33 4.22
N ALA A 204 10.86 -11.09 5.29
CA ALA A 204 12.15 -11.30 5.91
C ALA A 204 13.08 -12.18 5.07
N SER A 205 12.56 -13.22 4.40
CA SER A 205 13.37 -14.13 3.58
C SER A 205 13.74 -13.54 2.22
N GLN A 206 12.80 -12.93 1.53
CA GLN A 206 13.07 -12.26 0.24
C GLN A 206 13.83 -10.96 0.42
N GLY A 207 13.71 -10.35 1.60
CA GLY A 207 14.12 -9.00 1.90
C GLY A 207 13.12 -7.96 1.36
N ILE A 208 13.37 -6.74 1.74
CA ILE A 208 12.65 -5.58 1.24
C ILE A 208 13.59 -4.71 0.42
N SER A 209 13.03 -3.98 -0.52
CA SER A 209 13.80 -3.13 -1.41
C SER A 209 13.17 -1.74 -1.52
N VAL A 210 14.00 -0.75 -1.78
CA VAL A 210 13.54 0.61 -2.09
C VAL A 210 14.17 1.00 -3.43
N PRO A 211 13.39 1.54 -4.39
CA PRO A 211 13.97 2.07 -5.62
C PRO A 211 14.95 3.20 -5.30
N VAL A 212 16.08 3.24 -5.99
CA VAL A 212 16.99 4.40 -5.95
C VAL A 212 16.20 5.63 -6.41
N GLY A 213 16.19 6.68 -5.59
CA GLY A 213 15.36 7.84 -5.79
C GLY A 213 13.99 7.76 -5.09
N GLY A 214 13.68 6.64 -4.40
CA GLY A 214 12.47 6.46 -3.59
C GLY A 214 11.33 5.71 -4.31
N VAL A 215 10.27 5.42 -3.55
CA VAL A 215 9.16 4.56 -4.01
C VAL A 215 8.31 5.23 -5.11
N ASN A 216 8.28 6.56 -5.17
CA ASN A 216 7.58 7.29 -6.24
C ASN A 216 8.16 6.98 -7.63
N GLU A 217 9.41 6.51 -7.74
CA GLU A 217 9.99 6.08 -9.02
C GLU A 217 9.16 4.99 -9.71
N ILE A 218 8.42 4.17 -8.95
CA ILE A 218 7.48 3.20 -9.53
C ILE A 218 6.33 3.91 -10.25
N ALA A 219 5.76 4.95 -9.66
CA ALA A 219 4.70 5.73 -10.31
C ALA A 219 5.21 6.42 -11.58
N LEU A 220 6.42 6.98 -11.51
CA LEU A 220 7.07 7.62 -12.67
C LEU A 220 7.38 6.60 -13.77
N ALA A 221 7.88 5.41 -13.44
CA ALA A 221 8.10 4.33 -14.38
C ALA A 221 6.79 3.87 -15.06
N LEU A 222 5.73 3.67 -14.28
CA LEU A 222 4.40 3.34 -14.83
C LEU A 222 3.86 4.42 -15.76
N SER A 223 4.09 5.69 -15.45
CA SER A 223 3.68 6.79 -16.32
C SER A 223 4.49 6.82 -17.62
N ARG A 224 5.80 6.62 -17.56
CA ARG A 224 6.66 6.50 -18.76
C ARG A 224 6.21 5.34 -19.67
N LEU A 225 5.91 4.17 -19.09
CA LEU A 225 5.35 3.03 -19.82
C LEU A 225 4.01 3.36 -20.49
N ALA A 226 3.10 4.03 -19.76
CA ALA A 226 1.81 4.42 -20.30
C ALA A 226 1.95 5.38 -21.49
N VAL A 227 2.81 6.40 -21.36
CA VAL A 227 3.07 7.38 -22.44
C VAL A 227 3.76 6.73 -23.63
N ALA A 228 4.78 5.89 -23.41
CA ALA A 228 5.47 5.15 -24.46
C ALA A 228 4.53 4.22 -25.24
N ALA A 229 3.51 3.68 -24.58
CA ALA A 229 2.46 2.88 -25.21
C ALA A 229 1.36 3.74 -25.91
N GLY A 230 1.43 5.07 -25.83
CA GLY A 230 0.49 5.99 -26.47
C GLY A 230 -0.67 6.46 -25.61
N ALA A 231 -0.66 6.22 -24.30
CA ALA A 231 -1.65 6.81 -23.41
C ALA A 231 -1.43 8.32 -23.22
N LYS A 232 -2.53 9.07 -23.05
CA LYS A 232 -2.50 10.47 -22.64
C LYS A 232 -2.75 10.55 -21.14
N ILE A 233 -1.97 11.38 -20.44
CA ILE A 233 -2.14 11.62 -19.00
C ILE A 233 -2.40 13.12 -18.82
N GLU A 234 -3.57 13.44 -18.28
CA GLU A 234 -4.01 14.81 -18.07
C GLU A 234 -4.10 15.07 -16.54
N LEU A 235 -3.21 15.91 -16.05
CA LEU A 235 -3.14 16.36 -14.66
C LEU A 235 -3.98 17.61 -14.45
N GLY A 236 -4.41 17.87 -13.22
CA GLY A 236 -5.25 19.04 -12.88
C GLY A 236 -6.67 18.93 -13.43
N VAL A 237 -7.10 17.75 -13.88
CA VAL A 237 -8.43 17.53 -14.47
C VAL A 237 -9.34 16.84 -13.45
N SER A 238 -10.18 17.62 -12.80
CA SER A 238 -11.16 17.14 -11.82
C SER A 238 -12.43 16.64 -12.51
N VAL A 239 -12.75 15.36 -12.34
CA VAL A 239 -14.02 14.79 -12.79
C VAL A 239 -15.12 15.17 -11.80
N THR A 240 -16.21 15.76 -12.29
CA THR A 240 -17.34 16.24 -11.49
C THR A 240 -18.54 15.27 -11.52
N SER A 241 -18.72 14.53 -12.60
CA SER A 241 -19.76 13.49 -12.68
C SER A 241 -19.44 12.41 -13.71
N ILE A 242 -20.10 11.26 -13.56
CA ILE A 242 -19.95 10.11 -14.46
C ILE A 242 -21.32 9.76 -15.05
N GLY A 243 -21.42 9.96 -16.36
CA GLY A 243 -22.58 9.58 -17.16
C GLY A 243 -22.47 8.17 -17.76
N HIS A 244 -23.37 7.85 -18.70
CA HIS A 244 -23.43 6.53 -19.32
C HIS A 244 -22.23 6.22 -20.24
N ARG A 245 -21.73 7.24 -21.00
CA ARG A 245 -20.62 7.13 -21.97
C ARG A 245 -19.65 8.31 -21.92
N SER A 246 -19.75 9.15 -20.90
CA SER A 246 -18.85 10.30 -20.73
C SER A 246 -18.63 10.58 -19.26
N VAL A 247 -17.52 11.21 -18.94
CA VAL A 247 -17.27 11.87 -17.67
C VAL A 247 -17.26 13.38 -17.91
N ALA A 248 -17.89 14.13 -17.03
CA ALA A 248 -17.85 15.59 -17.06
C ALA A 248 -16.70 16.08 -16.18
N THR A 249 -16.09 17.19 -16.58
CA THR A 249 -15.07 17.93 -15.85
C THR A 249 -15.46 19.41 -15.85
N GLU A 250 -14.74 20.24 -15.13
CA GLU A 250 -14.96 21.69 -15.11
C GLU A 250 -14.77 22.32 -16.50
N ASN A 251 -13.90 21.74 -17.34
CA ASN A 251 -13.49 22.28 -18.65
C ASN A 251 -14.09 21.54 -19.84
N GLY A 252 -15.08 20.65 -19.63
CA GLY A 252 -15.69 19.89 -20.74
C GLY A 252 -16.02 18.46 -20.38
N SER A 253 -16.05 17.57 -21.37
CA SER A 253 -16.36 16.15 -21.16
C SER A 253 -15.51 15.23 -21.98
N TYR A 254 -15.25 14.03 -21.45
CA TYR A 254 -14.51 12.95 -22.10
C TYR A 254 -15.43 11.76 -22.37
N GLY A 255 -15.64 11.45 -23.64
CA GLY A 255 -16.41 10.27 -24.04
C GLY A 255 -15.60 8.99 -23.91
N PHE A 256 -16.24 7.86 -23.57
CA PHE A 256 -15.58 6.56 -23.44
C PHE A 256 -16.47 5.40 -23.93
N TYR A 257 -15.85 4.32 -24.37
CA TYR A 257 -16.46 2.99 -24.49
C TYR A 257 -16.34 2.20 -23.18
N HIS A 258 -15.19 2.34 -22.52
CA HIS A 258 -14.94 1.74 -21.20
C HIS A 258 -14.32 2.77 -20.25
N LEU A 259 -14.71 2.66 -18.99
CA LEU A 259 -14.21 3.46 -17.88
C LEU A 259 -13.47 2.55 -16.92
N VAL A 260 -12.22 2.86 -16.59
CA VAL A 260 -11.45 2.22 -15.54
C VAL A 260 -11.35 3.19 -14.37
N SER A 261 -11.78 2.77 -13.19
CA SER A 261 -11.71 3.59 -11.98
C SER A 261 -10.67 3.03 -11.02
N SER A 262 -9.69 3.84 -10.67
CA SER A 262 -8.75 3.59 -9.58
C SER A 262 -9.12 4.35 -8.30
N LEU A 263 -10.31 4.96 -8.28
CA LEU A 263 -10.82 5.74 -7.17
C LEU A 263 -11.36 4.85 -6.06
N ASP A 264 -11.38 5.38 -4.84
CA ASP A 264 -12.14 4.77 -3.74
C ASP A 264 -13.61 4.57 -4.14
N PRO A 265 -14.25 3.43 -3.75
CA PRO A 265 -15.64 3.13 -4.12
C PRO A 265 -16.65 4.20 -3.68
N GLY A 266 -16.41 4.86 -2.54
CA GLY A 266 -17.26 5.95 -2.06
C GLY A 266 -17.17 7.18 -2.95
N VAL A 267 -15.95 7.56 -3.37
CA VAL A 267 -15.70 8.65 -4.32
C VAL A 267 -16.33 8.33 -5.68
N LEU A 268 -16.09 7.12 -6.20
CA LEU A 268 -16.69 6.68 -7.45
C LEU A 268 -18.22 6.73 -7.41
N LYS A 269 -18.82 6.28 -6.30
CA LYS A 269 -20.28 6.34 -6.11
C LYS A 269 -20.81 7.77 -6.04
N ALA A 270 -20.08 8.66 -5.36
CA ALA A 270 -20.44 10.09 -5.30
C ALA A 270 -20.47 10.71 -6.69
N LEU A 271 -19.44 10.48 -7.52
CA LEU A 271 -19.38 10.96 -8.90
C LEU A 271 -20.51 10.38 -9.80
N GLN A 272 -20.96 9.16 -9.53
CA GLN A 272 -22.05 8.51 -10.28
C GLN A 272 -23.44 8.96 -9.87
N THR A 273 -23.62 9.37 -8.62
CA THR A 273 -24.95 9.60 -8.04
C THR A 273 -25.22 11.03 -7.63
N GLY A 274 -24.19 11.89 -7.61
CA GLY A 274 -24.25 13.25 -7.04
C GLY A 274 -24.42 13.29 -5.51
N LYS A 275 -24.44 12.12 -4.85
CA LYS A 275 -24.58 12.04 -3.38
C LYS A 275 -23.20 12.09 -2.71
N PRO A 276 -23.08 12.77 -1.56
CA PRO A 276 -21.79 12.90 -0.89
C PRO A 276 -21.22 11.53 -0.48
N ASN A 277 -19.89 11.42 -0.51
CA ASN A 277 -19.18 10.28 0.01
C ASN A 277 -19.42 10.18 1.53
N ARG A 278 -19.86 9.02 2.00
CA ARG A 278 -20.22 8.80 3.41
C ARG A 278 -19.22 7.91 4.11
N LEU A 279 -19.03 8.15 5.41
CA LEU A 279 -18.25 7.28 6.29
C LEU A 279 -18.78 5.85 6.24
N ALA A 280 -17.89 4.91 5.92
CA ALA A 280 -18.21 3.50 6.07
C ALA A 280 -18.27 3.12 7.57
N LYS A 281 -19.22 2.24 7.94
CA LYS A 281 -19.35 1.75 9.32
C LYS A 281 -18.06 1.06 9.80
N HIS A 282 -17.47 0.26 8.92
CA HIS A 282 -16.20 -0.42 9.16
C HIS A 282 -15.18 0.06 8.14
N ARG A 283 -14.06 0.56 8.62
CA ARG A 283 -13.00 1.13 7.79
C ARG A 283 -11.62 0.76 8.35
N SER A 284 -10.64 0.80 7.48
CA SER A 284 -9.25 0.62 7.87
C SER A 284 -8.76 1.81 8.72
N CYS A 285 -7.61 1.65 9.37
CA CYS A 285 -6.96 2.76 10.04
C CYS A 285 -6.60 3.88 9.04
N SER A 286 -6.29 5.04 9.61
CA SER A 286 -5.64 6.17 8.96
C SER A 286 -4.20 6.30 9.46
N GLY A 287 -3.58 7.44 9.21
CA GLY A 287 -2.25 7.77 9.69
C GLY A 287 -2.09 9.26 9.96
N VAL A 288 -1.17 9.58 10.85
CA VAL A 288 -0.52 10.89 10.92
C VAL A 288 0.90 10.66 10.42
N ALA A 289 1.18 11.10 9.20
CA ALA A 289 2.46 10.93 8.54
C ALA A 289 3.22 12.24 8.56
N ILE A 290 4.28 12.29 9.35
CA ILE A 290 5.14 13.46 9.50
C ILE A 290 6.39 13.20 8.67
N TYR A 291 6.61 14.03 7.65
CA TYR A 291 7.79 14.00 6.81
C TYR A 291 8.66 15.19 7.19
N ALA A 292 9.92 14.95 7.53
CA ALA A 292 10.79 16.01 8.01
C ALA A 292 12.22 15.92 7.46
N VAL A 293 12.83 17.09 7.25
CA VAL A 293 14.27 17.26 7.05
C VAL A 293 14.89 17.48 8.41
N LEU A 294 15.98 16.80 8.70
CA LEU A 294 16.64 16.87 10.00
C LEU A 294 17.73 17.96 10.03
N LYS A 295 17.84 18.65 11.17
CA LYS A 295 18.95 19.59 11.47
C LYS A 295 20.26 18.85 11.68
N GLU A 296 20.20 17.65 12.25
CA GLU A 296 21.33 16.77 12.53
C GLU A 296 20.94 15.30 12.36
N SER A 297 21.91 14.42 12.16
CA SER A 297 21.71 12.99 11.98
C SER A 297 21.19 12.32 13.26
N LEU A 298 20.31 11.33 13.11
CA LEU A 298 19.95 10.43 14.21
C LEU A 298 21.14 9.56 14.60
N PRO A 299 21.14 8.94 15.81
CA PRO A 299 22.21 8.03 16.23
C PRO A 299 22.55 6.99 15.17
N SER A 300 23.84 6.62 15.09
CA SER A 300 24.37 5.75 14.02
C SER A 300 23.76 4.34 13.99
N ASP A 301 23.24 3.87 15.12
CA ASP A 301 22.57 2.58 15.28
C ASP A 301 21.09 2.60 14.90
N VAL A 302 20.48 3.78 14.64
CA VAL A 302 19.12 3.87 14.10
C VAL A 302 19.11 3.33 12.67
N VAL A 303 18.32 2.30 12.45
CA VAL A 303 18.17 1.62 11.15
C VAL A 303 17.19 2.36 10.24
N THR A 304 17.20 2.01 8.94
CA THR A 304 16.31 2.64 7.95
C THR A 304 14.84 2.50 8.32
N HIS A 305 14.42 1.37 8.87
CA HIS A 305 13.04 1.16 9.31
C HIS A 305 13.00 0.74 10.77
N SER A 306 12.46 1.59 11.64
CA SER A 306 12.18 1.31 13.04
C SER A 306 10.68 1.24 13.27
N VAL A 307 10.23 0.26 14.05
CA VAL A 307 8.82 0.04 14.40
C VAL A 307 8.66 0.16 15.90
N ILE A 308 8.05 1.23 16.34
CA ILE A 308 7.73 1.46 17.75
C ILE A 308 6.35 0.87 18.01
N MET A 309 6.29 -0.22 18.77
CA MET A 309 5.05 -0.96 19.02
C MET A 309 4.36 -0.46 20.29
N PRO A 310 3.02 -0.52 20.36
CA PRO A 310 2.30 -0.26 21.61
C PRO A 310 2.58 -1.38 22.63
N ASP A 311 2.50 -1.06 23.90
CA ASP A 311 2.62 -2.06 24.97
C ASP A 311 1.38 -2.98 25.02
N ASP A 312 0.20 -2.47 24.61
CA ASP A 312 -1.05 -3.21 24.46
C ASP A 312 -1.63 -3.04 23.04
N ALA A 313 -1.42 -4.04 22.19
CA ALA A 313 -1.93 -4.04 20.83
C ALA A 313 -3.46 -4.20 20.76
N ASP A 314 -4.10 -4.84 21.74
CA ASP A 314 -5.57 -5.00 21.77
C ASP A 314 -6.25 -3.65 22.07
N GLN A 315 -5.68 -2.85 22.95
CA GLN A 315 -6.12 -1.48 23.21
C GLN A 315 -6.01 -0.62 21.95
N LEU A 316 -4.87 -0.69 21.24
CA LEU A 316 -4.70 -0.01 19.96
C LEU A 316 -5.81 -0.39 18.97
N HIS A 317 -6.00 -1.68 18.70
CA HIS A 317 -7.01 -2.14 17.75
C HIS A 317 -8.43 -1.74 18.15
N SER A 318 -8.77 -1.81 19.45
CA SER A 318 -10.07 -1.37 19.98
C SER A 318 -10.30 0.12 19.74
N SER A 319 -9.29 0.96 19.94
CA SER A 319 -9.37 2.41 19.71
C SER A 319 -9.55 2.75 18.22
N LEU A 320 -8.81 2.08 17.34
CA LEU A 320 -8.96 2.25 15.90
C LEU A 320 -10.35 1.85 15.40
N ASP A 321 -10.90 0.74 15.89
CA ASP A 321 -12.26 0.29 15.56
C ASP A 321 -13.35 1.27 16.03
N LYS A 322 -13.13 1.94 17.16
CA LYS A 322 -14.00 3.00 17.69
C LYS A 322 -13.77 4.37 17.03
N ALA A 323 -12.76 4.49 16.19
CA ALA A 323 -12.31 5.73 15.57
C ALA A 323 -11.96 6.83 16.59
N VAL A 324 -11.26 6.44 17.66
CA VAL A 324 -10.70 7.35 18.67
C VAL A 324 -9.18 7.19 18.75
N PRO A 325 -8.43 8.25 19.12
CA PRO A 325 -6.99 8.15 19.33
C PRO A 325 -6.67 7.07 20.37
N PRO A 326 -5.71 6.17 20.09
CA PRO A 326 -5.24 5.20 21.07
C PRO A 326 -4.34 5.86 22.11
N GLU A 327 -4.17 5.21 23.26
CA GLU A 327 -3.22 5.63 24.29
C GLU A 327 -1.77 5.49 23.79
N GLN A 328 -1.48 4.35 23.16
CA GLN A 328 -0.23 4.12 22.42
C GLN A 328 -0.57 3.50 21.07
N THR A 329 0.24 3.81 20.06
CA THR A 329 0.01 3.26 18.72
C THR A 329 1.26 2.63 18.13
N MET A 330 1.09 1.96 17.00
CA MET A 330 2.23 1.54 16.18
C MET A 330 2.72 2.74 15.38
N THR A 331 4.02 3.05 15.51
CA THR A 331 4.68 4.11 14.76
C THR A 331 5.84 3.54 13.98
N PHE A 332 5.85 3.78 12.65
CA PHE A 332 7.02 3.55 11.81
C PHE A 332 7.88 4.81 11.76
N VAL A 333 9.19 4.63 11.93
CA VAL A 333 10.17 5.67 11.69
C VAL A 333 11.05 5.23 10.53
N ASN A 334 10.91 5.88 9.39
CA ASN A 334 11.72 5.62 8.21
C ASN A 334 12.79 6.71 8.11
N TYR A 335 14.02 6.35 8.40
CA TYR A 335 15.16 7.25 8.44
C TYR A 335 16.07 7.02 7.22
N TYR A 336 16.26 8.05 6.44
CA TYR A 336 17.08 8.03 5.23
C TYR A 336 18.25 9.01 5.37
N ARG A 337 19.45 8.48 5.42
CA ARG A 337 20.67 9.28 5.44
C ARG A 337 20.89 9.96 4.10
N ALA A 338 21.53 11.12 4.14
CA ALA A 338 21.87 11.87 2.95
C ALA A 338 22.60 11.00 1.91
N GLY A 339 22.12 11.00 0.67
CA GLY A 339 22.69 10.27 -0.46
C GLY A 339 22.49 8.76 -0.49
N GLU A 340 21.78 8.15 0.49
CA GLU A 340 21.59 6.68 0.48
C GLU A 340 20.47 6.23 -0.47
N ILE A 341 19.25 6.73 -0.29
CA ILE A 341 18.07 6.37 -1.12
C ILE A 341 17.70 7.53 -2.00
N TYR A 342 17.62 8.72 -1.42
CA TYR A 342 17.34 9.96 -2.14
C TYR A 342 18.64 10.72 -2.43
N PRO A 343 18.71 11.51 -3.52
CA PRO A 343 19.85 12.37 -3.83
C PRO A 343 19.86 13.61 -2.92
N ASN A 344 19.60 13.42 -1.64
CA ASN A 344 19.49 14.47 -0.65
C ASN A 344 20.87 14.81 -0.07
N THR A 345 21.05 16.07 0.33
CA THR A 345 22.25 16.56 1.03
C THR A 345 22.10 16.58 2.56
N LYS A 346 20.86 16.39 3.04
CA LYS A 346 20.51 16.29 4.46
C LYS A 346 19.74 15.00 4.73
N ASP A 347 19.81 14.54 5.96
CA ASP A 347 19.04 13.40 6.43
C ASP A 347 17.54 13.75 6.47
N THR A 348 16.73 12.77 6.16
CA THR A 348 15.28 12.91 6.18
C THR A 348 14.63 11.79 6.97
N VAL A 349 13.50 12.07 7.59
CA VAL A 349 12.74 11.09 8.36
C VAL A 349 11.26 11.19 8.04
N ALA A 350 10.60 10.03 7.96
CA ALA A 350 9.15 9.93 7.97
C ALA A 350 8.71 9.21 9.25
N VAL A 351 7.97 9.90 10.11
CA VAL A 351 7.34 9.35 11.31
C VAL A 351 5.89 9.07 11.00
N LEU A 352 5.54 7.79 10.86
CA LEU A 352 4.22 7.35 10.41
C LEU A 352 3.45 6.76 11.58
N ILE A 353 2.63 7.58 12.23
CA ILE A 353 1.83 7.23 13.40
C ILE A 353 0.51 6.63 12.94
N THR A 354 0.20 5.39 13.33
CA THR A 354 -1.10 4.78 13.01
C THR A 354 -2.21 5.51 13.76
N ALA A 355 -3.23 5.97 13.03
CA ALA A 355 -4.28 6.85 13.54
C ALA A 355 -5.69 6.31 13.25
N PRO A 356 -6.70 6.73 13.98
CA PRO A 356 -8.09 6.45 13.65
C PRO A 356 -8.49 7.13 12.33
N ALA A 357 -9.36 6.49 11.56
CA ALA A 357 -9.94 7.08 10.36
C ALA A 357 -11.17 7.95 10.72
N ASP A 358 -10.95 9.03 11.45
CA ASP A 358 -11.99 9.92 11.99
C ASP A 358 -12.20 11.20 11.15
N GLY A 359 -11.32 11.42 10.15
CA GLY A 359 -11.36 12.60 9.28
C GLY A 359 -10.94 13.90 9.96
N LYS A 360 -10.34 13.81 11.14
CA LYS A 360 -9.92 15.01 11.89
C LYS A 360 -8.49 15.39 11.54
N LYS A 361 -8.19 16.67 11.80
CA LYS A 361 -6.83 17.19 11.72
C LYS A 361 -6.10 16.84 13.01
N HIS A 362 -5.15 15.92 12.89
CA HIS A 362 -4.16 15.61 13.92
C HIS A 362 -2.79 16.09 13.45
N ASP A 363 -2.09 16.81 14.30
CA ASP A 363 -0.76 17.38 14.00
C ASP A 363 0.12 17.40 15.26
N LEU A 364 1.28 18.08 15.20
CA LEU A 364 2.22 18.18 16.32
C LEU A 364 1.65 18.90 17.54
N ASN A 365 0.52 19.62 17.42
CA ASN A 365 -0.17 20.26 18.55
C ASN A 365 -1.15 19.30 19.25
N SER A 366 -1.45 18.15 18.66
CA SER A 366 -2.32 17.14 19.26
C SER A 366 -1.56 16.40 20.35
N GLU A 367 -2.08 16.41 21.58
CA GLU A 367 -1.45 15.82 22.77
C GLU A 367 -1.03 14.36 22.53
N TRP A 368 -1.93 13.52 22.01
CA TRP A 368 -1.62 12.11 21.75
C TRP A 368 -0.53 11.92 20.69
N VAL A 369 -0.40 12.83 19.69
CA VAL A 369 0.68 12.79 18.69
C VAL A 369 2.01 13.14 19.35
N ARG A 370 2.04 14.15 20.23
CA ARG A 370 3.25 14.48 21.00
C ARG A 370 3.70 13.35 21.88
N ASN A 371 2.78 12.73 22.63
CA ASN A 371 3.09 11.58 23.46
C ASN A 371 3.72 10.44 22.64
N GLU A 372 3.28 10.23 21.40
CA GLU A 372 3.90 9.26 20.50
C GLU A 372 5.29 9.69 20.02
N LEU A 373 5.52 10.97 19.71
CA LEU A 373 6.83 11.49 19.34
C LEU A 373 7.83 11.38 20.50
N ASP A 374 7.39 11.66 21.74
CA ASP A 374 8.20 11.47 22.95
C ASP A 374 8.58 9.99 23.12
N ARG A 375 7.60 9.07 22.91
CA ARG A 375 7.86 7.63 22.96
C ARG A 375 8.82 7.16 21.89
N VAL A 376 8.71 7.69 20.65
CA VAL A 376 9.67 7.46 19.58
C VAL A 376 11.06 7.91 19.98
N SER A 377 11.19 9.12 20.52
CA SER A 377 12.47 9.69 20.94
C SER A 377 13.14 8.85 22.03
N GLN A 378 12.36 8.43 23.03
CA GLN A 378 12.84 7.54 24.09
C GLN A 378 13.30 6.18 23.56
N LYS A 379 12.51 5.54 22.66
CA LYS A 379 12.84 4.21 22.12
C LYS A 379 14.06 4.25 21.20
N LEU A 380 14.26 5.34 20.48
CA LEU A 380 15.44 5.55 19.63
C LEU A 380 16.66 6.10 20.40
N GLY A 381 16.53 6.35 21.71
CA GLY A 381 17.63 6.84 22.55
C GLY A 381 18.05 8.27 22.22
N LEU A 382 17.14 9.11 21.76
CA LEU A 382 17.42 10.51 21.43
C LEU A 382 17.56 11.34 22.72
N LYS A 383 18.40 12.36 22.67
CA LYS A 383 18.64 13.28 23.81
C LYS A 383 17.58 14.38 23.92
N VAL A 384 16.88 14.64 22.81
CA VAL A 384 15.81 15.64 22.68
C VAL A 384 14.61 15.01 21.99
N ALA A 385 13.46 15.66 22.02
CA ALA A 385 12.30 15.18 21.27
C ALA A 385 12.60 15.19 19.77
N ILE A 386 12.12 14.18 19.03
CA ILE A 386 12.45 14.02 17.61
C ILE A 386 11.99 15.23 16.78
N ASP A 387 10.90 15.87 17.14
CA ASP A 387 10.34 17.04 16.46
C ASP A 387 11.19 18.31 16.69
N GLU A 388 11.99 18.38 17.75
CA GLU A 388 12.99 19.44 17.93
C GLU A 388 14.12 19.35 16.89
N LEU A 389 14.36 18.16 16.33
CA LEU A 389 15.35 17.93 15.27
C LEU A 389 14.82 18.33 13.89
N PHE A 390 13.55 18.66 13.73
CA PHE A 390 12.98 19.02 12.44
C PHE A 390 13.44 20.44 12.03
N GLU A 391 14.05 20.54 10.85
CA GLU A 391 14.33 21.82 10.19
C GLU A 391 13.12 22.31 9.39
N ALA A 392 12.49 21.40 8.66
CA ALA A 392 11.26 21.61 7.92
C ALA A 392 10.43 20.34 7.96
N TYR A 393 9.12 20.47 7.97
CA TYR A 393 8.25 19.29 8.00
C TYR A 393 6.90 19.53 7.31
N GLU A 394 6.27 18.46 6.87
CA GLU A 394 4.88 18.41 6.39
C GLU A 394 4.13 17.28 7.12
N VAL A 395 2.87 17.53 7.49
CA VAL A 395 2.02 16.54 8.17
C VAL A 395 0.84 16.18 7.29
N LEU A 396 0.74 14.92 6.92
CA LEU A 396 -0.41 14.33 6.23
C LEU A 396 -1.22 13.52 7.23
N ASN A 397 -2.46 13.90 7.47
CA ASN A 397 -3.30 13.36 8.54
C ASN A 397 -4.64 12.85 8.01
N PRO A 398 -5.54 12.29 8.85
CA PRO A 398 -6.83 11.75 8.39
C PRO A 398 -7.69 12.74 7.59
N ASP A 399 -7.67 14.04 7.92
CA ASP A 399 -8.36 15.09 7.14
C ASP A 399 -7.78 15.21 5.73
N TYR A 400 -6.44 15.25 5.62
CA TYR A 400 -5.76 15.25 4.32
C TYR A 400 -6.13 14.00 3.50
N PHE A 401 -6.04 12.80 4.08
CA PHE A 401 -6.34 11.56 3.36
C PHE A 401 -7.82 11.45 2.96
N ALA A 402 -8.75 12.05 3.72
CA ALA A 402 -10.16 12.09 3.37
C ALA A 402 -10.45 12.87 2.07
N GLN A 403 -9.60 13.82 1.69
CA GLN A 403 -9.72 14.59 0.45
C GLN A 403 -9.43 13.75 -0.81
N PHE A 404 -8.68 12.67 -0.67
CA PHE A 404 -8.20 11.86 -1.81
C PHE A 404 -8.78 10.45 -1.85
N GLY A 405 -9.52 10.02 -0.84
CA GLY A 405 -9.93 8.63 -0.74
C GLY A 405 -11.19 8.40 0.04
N ALA A 406 -11.18 7.38 0.88
CA ALA A 406 -12.31 7.03 1.71
C ALA A 406 -12.62 8.13 2.72
N ALA A 407 -13.92 8.39 2.91
CA ALA A 407 -14.37 9.31 3.94
C ALA A 407 -13.79 8.92 5.32
N GLY A 408 -13.36 9.92 6.09
CA GLY A 408 -12.65 9.71 7.35
C GLY A 408 -11.15 9.47 7.20
N GLY A 409 -10.62 9.46 5.96
CA GLY A 409 -9.18 9.32 5.70
C GLY A 409 -8.65 7.90 5.84
N ALA A 410 -9.50 6.87 5.77
CA ALA A 410 -9.07 5.48 5.80
C ALA A 410 -8.08 5.16 4.67
N LEU A 411 -6.86 4.70 5.02
CA LEU A 411 -5.78 4.49 4.03
C LEU A 411 -6.10 3.40 3.01
N TYR A 412 -6.80 2.34 3.44
CA TYR A 412 -7.17 1.20 2.61
C TYR A 412 -8.68 1.15 2.33
N GLY A 413 -9.42 2.21 2.69
CA GLY A 413 -10.85 2.33 2.45
C GLY A 413 -11.72 1.57 3.45
N ALA A 414 -12.96 1.25 3.01
CA ALA A 414 -13.88 0.45 3.78
C ALA A 414 -13.36 -0.99 3.91
N THR A 415 -13.51 -1.57 5.10
CA THR A 415 -13.16 -2.98 5.34
C THR A 415 -14.37 -3.88 5.13
N THR A 416 -14.12 -5.06 4.58
CA THR A 416 -15.14 -6.09 4.34
C THR A 416 -15.00 -7.23 5.32
N PRO A 417 -16.08 -7.94 5.66
CA PRO A 417 -16.00 -9.17 6.45
C PRO A 417 -15.11 -10.23 5.76
N LEU A 418 -14.47 -11.09 6.53
CA LEU A 418 -13.56 -12.12 6.00
C LEU A 418 -14.20 -13.02 4.94
N TRP A 419 -15.51 -13.33 5.08
CA TRP A 419 -16.23 -14.15 4.10
C TRP A 419 -16.38 -13.47 2.73
N GLN A 420 -16.19 -12.15 2.65
CA GLN A 420 -16.12 -11.41 1.38
C GLN A 420 -14.70 -11.37 0.79
N SER A 421 -13.78 -12.16 1.29
CA SER A 421 -12.43 -12.27 0.70
C SER A 421 -12.43 -13.20 -0.51
N GLY A 422 -11.42 -13.07 -1.36
CA GLY A 422 -11.26 -13.93 -2.54
C GLY A 422 -12.42 -13.78 -3.54
N PRO A 423 -13.12 -14.88 -3.90
CA PRO A 423 -14.19 -14.87 -4.92
C PRO A 423 -15.37 -13.96 -4.58
N PHE A 424 -15.61 -13.75 -3.31
CA PHE A 424 -16.74 -12.95 -2.78
C PHE A 424 -16.36 -11.50 -2.49
N HIS A 425 -15.13 -11.08 -2.87
CA HIS A 425 -14.67 -9.72 -2.64
C HIS A 425 -15.59 -8.68 -3.27
N ASN A 426 -15.99 -7.68 -2.50
CA ASN A 426 -16.84 -6.59 -2.95
C ASN A 426 -16.19 -5.24 -2.59
N PRO A 427 -16.00 -4.32 -3.57
CA PRO A 427 -16.45 -4.42 -4.97
C PRO A 427 -15.61 -5.37 -5.81
N GLN A 428 -16.23 -5.95 -6.84
CA GLN A 428 -15.53 -6.72 -7.86
C GLN A 428 -14.90 -5.81 -8.91
N TYR A 429 -13.91 -6.32 -9.66
CA TYR A 429 -13.28 -5.61 -10.79
C TYR A 429 -14.29 -5.14 -11.84
N HIS A 430 -15.32 -5.94 -12.09
CA HIS A 430 -16.32 -5.72 -13.11
C HIS A 430 -17.69 -6.20 -12.62
N ASN A 431 -18.73 -5.43 -12.95
CA ASN A 431 -20.11 -5.80 -12.70
C ASN A 431 -20.83 -5.97 -14.05
N PRO A 432 -21.44 -7.15 -14.33
CA PRO A 432 -22.19 -7.36 -15.57
C PRO A 432 -23.32 -6.34 -15.82
N LEU A 433 -23.96 -5.83 -14.75
CA LEU A 433 -24.97 -4.79 -14.84
C LEU A 433 -24.41 -3.41 -15.22
N ARG A 434 -23.12 -3.23 -15.14
CA ARG A 434 -22.38 -2.03 -15.58
C ARG A 434 -21.22 -2.41 -16.49
N PRO A 435 -21.48 -2.95 -17.69
CA PRO A 435 -20.48 -3.66 -18.51
C PRO A 435 -19.34 -2.80 -19.02
N ARG A 436 -19.44 -1.46 -18.89
CA ARG A 436 -18.40 -0.52 -19.28
C ARG A 436 -17.49 -0.09 -18.15
N LEU A 437 -17.89 -0.32 -16.89
CA LEU A 437 -17.14 0.10 -15.71
C LEU A 437 -16.25 -1.04 -15.20
N TRP A 438 -14.96 -0.74 -15.10
CA TRP A 438 -13.93 -1.58 -14.50
C TRP A 438 -13.35 -0.88 -13.28
N ARG A 439 -12.91 -1.65 -12.29
CA ARG A 439 -12.30 -1.14 -11.06
C ARG A 439 -10.96 -1.78 -10.84
N VAL A 440 -10.01 -0.97 -10.37
CA VAL A 440 -8.65 -1.38 -9.99
C VAL A 440 -8.26 -0.66 -8.70
N GLY A 441 -7.17 -1.06 -8.08
CA GLY A 441 -6.63 -0.40 -6.89
C GLY A 441 -6.92 -1.13 -5.59
N ALA A 442 -6.64 -0.48 -4.47
CA ALA A 442 -6.65 -1.08 -3.14
C ALA A 442 -8.03 -1.58 -2.68
N SER A 443 -9.10 -1.15 -3.32
CA SER A 443 -10.48 -1.50 -2.95
C SER A 443 -11.01 -2.77 -3.61
N VAL A 444 -10.27 -3.35 -4.54
CA VAL A 444 -10.59 -4.63 -5.17
C VAL A 444 -9.61 -5.71 -4.73
N HIS A 445 -9.95 -6.99 -4.97
CA HIS A 445 -9.02 -8.08 -4.68
C HIS A 445 -7.68 -7.86 -5.43
N PRO A 446 -6.51 -8.18 -4.86
CA PRO A 446 -6.28 -8.74 -3.53
C PRO A 446 -6.23 -7.70 -2.40
N GLY A 447 -6.29 -6.40 -2.69
CA GLY A 447 -6.31 -5.34 -1.68
C GLY A 447 -5.24 -4.27 -1.88
N GLY A 448 -4.78 -3.67 -0.76
CA GLY A 448 -3.79 -2.59 -0.73
C GLY A 448 -2.34 -3.06 -0.69
N GLY A 449 -1.42 -2.10 -0.80
CA GLY A 449 0.02 -2.34 -0.94
C GLY A 449 0.45 -2.46 -2.40
N ILE A 450 1.70 -2.13 -2.71
CA ILE A 450 2.20 -2.07 -4.09
C ILE A 450 2.00 -3.40 -4.84
N PRO A 451 2.43 -4.56 -4.31
CA PRO A 451 2.27 -5.82 -5.05
C PRO A 451 0.81 -6.22 -5.23
N ALA A 452 -0.04 -5.98 -4.23
CA ALA A 452 -1.48 -6.28 -4.32
C ALA A 452 -2.18 -5.38 -5.36
N VAL A 453 -1.86 -4.09 -5.38
CA VAL A 453 -2.39 -3.12 -6.35
C VAL A 453 -1.98 -3.46 -7.77
N LEU A 454 -0.73 -3.82 -8.00
CA LEU A 454 -0.23 -4.25 -9.31
C LEU A 454 -0.84 -5.59 -9.73
N GLY A 455 -0.89 -6.57 -8.81
CA GLY A 455 -1.51 -7.87 -9.06
C GLY A 455 -3.00 -7.76 -9.40
N GLY A 456 -3.76 -6.99 -8.64
CA GLY A 456 -5.18 -6.70 -8.93
C GLY A 456 -5.37 -6.01 -10.29
N THR A 457 -4.46 -5.10 -10.65
CA THR A 457 -4.47 -4.45 -11.97
C THR A 457 -4.21 -5.45 -13.10
N LEU A 458 -3.24 -6.37 -12.93
CA LEU A 458 -2.99 -7.45 -13.89
C LEU A 458 -4.24 -8.32 -14.10
N ILE A 459 -4.91 -8.71 -13.01
CA ILE A 459 -6.13 -9.53 -13.07
C ILE A 459 -7.24 -8.77 -13.82
N ALA A 460 -7.54 -7.55 -13.40
CA ALA A 460 -8.61 -6.75 -13.98
C ALA A 460 -8.37 -6.45 -15.47
N THR A 461 -7.14 -6.06 -15.83
CA THR A 461 -6.79 -5.72 -17.21
C THR A 461 -6.80 -6.95 -18.11
N ARG A 462 -6.29 -8.11 -17.67
CA ARG A 462 -6.40 -9.36 -18.42
C ARG A 462 -7.86 -9.75 -18.65
N ALA A 463 -8.73 -9.62 -17.66
CA ALA A 463 -10.16 -9.89 -17.78
C ALA A 463 -10.82 -8.91 -18.77
N MET A 464 -10.46 -7.63 -18.69
CA MET A 464 -10.94 -6.61 -19.62
C MET A 464 -10.52 -6.92 -21.07
N LEU A 465 -9.23 -7.19 -21.32
CA LEU A 465 -8.71 -7.51 -22.66
C LEU A 465 -9.32 -8.77 -23.25
N ARG A 466 -9.63 -9.80 -22.43
CA ARG A 466 -10.38 -10.97 -22.91
C ARG A 466 -11.77 -10.60 -23.42
N LYS A 467 -12.42 -9.60 -22.79
CA LYS A 467 -13.79 -9.17 -23.14
C LYS A 467 -13.82 -8.22 -24.34
N ILE A 468 -12.89 -7.26 -24.43
CA ILE A 468 -12.89 -6.23 -25.45
C ILE A 468 -12.02 -6.58 -26.67
N GLY A 469 -11.16 -7.60 -26.54
CA GLY A 469 -10.19 -8.01 -27.54
C GLY A 469 -9.00 -7.05 -27.64
N LYS A 470 -7.95 -7.49 -28.36
CA LYS A 470 -6.91 -6.59 -28.84
C LYS A 470 -7.36 -6.02 -30.18
N PRO A 471 -7.15 -4.73 -30.48
CA PRO A 471 -7.40 -4.20 -31.81
C PRO A 471 -6.60 -4.99 -32.85
N LYS A 472 -7.23 -5.36 -33.95
CA LYS A 472 -6.47 -5.85 -35.13
C LYS A 472 -5.60 -4.70 -35.59
N LYS A 473 -4.31 -4.96 -35.78
CA LYS A 473 -3.38 -4.06 -36.46
C LYS A 473 -3.80 -3.84 -37.89
#